data_0ace2f75f70e03e451b3977d93d0d6ca
#
_entry.id   0ace2f75f70e03e451b3977d93d0d6ca
#
_cell.length_a   1.000
_cell.length_b   1.000
_cell.length_c   1.000
_cell.angle_alpha   90.00
_cell.angle_beta   90.00
_cell.angle_gamma   90.00
#
_symmetry.space_group_name_H-M   'P 1'
#
loop_
_entity.id
_entity.type
_entity.pdbx_description
1 polymer ?
#
loop_
_entity_poly.entity_id
_entity_poly.type
_entity_poly.pdbx_seq_one_letter_code
_entity_poly.pdbx_strand_id
1 'polypeptide(L)'
;MQGRSWFRNLSLVVGFAFLYIPIVSLIVYSFNASKLVTVWGGFSTKWYGALLQNEQILGAAWLSLRVAAISATIAVALGTLAGMALARFGPFKGRTLFSGLTTAPLVMPEVITGLSLLLLFVTMEQLIGWPAGRGMTTIIIAHIT
;
A
#
# COMPACT_ATOMS: atom_id res chain seq x y z
N MET A 1 -30.20 -7.57 -30.10
CA MET A 1 -29.50 -7.56 -28.78
C MET A 1 -27.95 -7.62 -28.86
N GLN A 2 -27.33 -7.71 -30.03
CA GLN A 2 -25.87 -7.81 -30.23
C GLN A 2 -25.09 -6.49 -29.99
N GLY A 3 -25.68 -5.32 -30.20
CA GLY A 3 -24.95 -4.04 -30.05
C GLY A 3 -24.53 -3.68 -28.62
N ARG A 4 -25.26 -4.18 -27.62
CA ARG A 4 -24.99 -3.91 -26.20
C ARG A 4 -23.80 -4.73 -25.66
N SER A 5 -23.51 -5.88 -26.26
CA SER A 5 -22.35 -6.70 -25.91
C SER A 5 -21.05 -6.12 -26.47
N TRP A 6 -21.09 -5.56 -27.69
CA TRP A 6 -19.92 -4.94 -28.32
C TRP A 6 -19.47 -3.68 -27.57
N PHE A 7 -20.39 -2.77 -27.25
CA PHE A 7 -20.07 -1.57 -26.46
C PHE A 7 -19.47 -1.91 -25.10
N ARG A 8 -20.06 -2.87 -24.40
CA ARG A 8 -19.50 -3.36 -23.13
C ARG A 8 -18.08 -3.92 -23.29
N ASN A 9 -17.86 -4.75 -24.29
CA ASN A 9 -16.56 -5.37 -24.53
C ASN A 9 -15.52 -4.31 -24.93
N LEU A 10 -15.89 -3.33 -25.77
CA LEU A 10 -15.03 -2.22 -26.13
C LEU A 10 -14.65 -1.38 -24.88
N SER A 11 -15.63 -1.03 -24.05
CA SER A 11 -15.39 -0.28 -22.79
C SER A 11 -14.45 -1.03 -21.86
N LEU A 12 -14.60 -2.35 -21.73
CA LEU A 12 -13.71 -3.19 -20.93
C LEU A 12 -12.29 -3.20 -21.51
N VAL A 13 -12.14 -3.39 -22.82
CA VAL A 13 -10.83 -3.40 -23.48
C VAL A 13 -10.13 -2.05 -23.31
N VAL A 14 -10.84 -0.94 -23.54
CA VAL A 14 -10.28 0.41 -23.36
C VAL A 14 -9.90 0.65 -21.90
N GLY A 15 -10.75 0.28 -20.95
CA GLY A 15 -10.47 0.42 -19.52
C GLY A 15 -9.24 -0.39 -19.09
N PHE A 16 -9.17 -1.65 -19.49
CA PHE A 16 -7.99 -2.49 -19.20
C PHE A 16 -6.74 -1.99 -19.93
N ALA A 17 -6.84 -1.57 -21.19
CA ALA A 17 -5.71 -1.00 -21.91
C ALA A 17 -5.17 0.25 -21.19
N PHE A 18 -6.05 1.14 -20.75
CA PHE A 18 -5.67 2.33 -19.99
C PHE A 18 -4.91 1.99 -18.70
N LEU A 19 -5.30 0.93 -18.00
CA LEU A 19 -4.64 0.47 -16.78
C LEU A 19 -3.33 -0.27 -17.05
N TYR A 20 -3.30 -1.14 -18.07
CA TYR A 20 -2.16 -2.03 -18.30
C TYR A 20 -1.08 -1.45 -19.20
N ILE A 21 -1.39 -0.56 -20.15
CA ILE A 21 -0.39 0.06 -21.05
C ILE A 21 0.74 0.75 -20.28
N PRO A 22 0.48 1.57 -19.22
CA PRO A 22 1.55 2.14 -18.42
C PRO A 22 2.44 1.10 -17.75
N ILE A 23 1.84 0.02 -17.24
CA ILE A 23 2.58 -1.07 -16.59
C ILE A 23 3.46 -1.81 -17.58
N VAL A 24 2.91 -2.17 -18.75
CA VAL A 24 3.66 -2.81 -19.83
C VAL A 24 4.80 -1.90 -20.32
N SER A 25 4.54 -0.60 -20.44
CA SER A 25 5.57 0.38 -20.81
C SER A 25 6.71 0.39 -19.79
N LEU A 26 6.42 0.39 -18.49
CA LEU A 26 7.45 0.31 -17.43
C LEU A 26 8.24 -1.00 -17.52
N ILE A 27 7.58 -2.12 -17.78
CA ILE A 27 8.27 -3.41 -17.97
C ILE A 27 9.21 -3.37 -19.17
N VAL A 28 8.75 -2.84 -20.29
CA VAL A 28 9.59 -2.71 -21.51
C VAL A 28 10.78 -1.79 -21.24
N TYR A 29 10.53 -0.62 -20.64
CA TYR A 29 11.59 0.34 -20.32
C TYR A 29 12.56 -0.14 -19.23
N SER A 30 12.19 -1.12 -18.41
CA SER A 30 13.13 -1.74 -17.46
C SER A 30 14.30 -2.45 -18.14
N PHE A 31 14.13 -2.83 -19.41
CA PHE A 31 15.20 -3.41 -20.24
C PHE A 31 15.95 -2.36 -21.08
N ASN A 32 15.70 -1.07 -20.86
CA ASN A 32 16.37 -0.02 -21.62
C ASN A 32 17.83 0.14 -21.17
N ALA A 33 18.76 0.17 -22.10
CA ALA A 33 20.18 0.40 -21.81
C ALA A 33 20.49 1.84 -21.38
N SER A 34 19.64 2.81 -21.72
CA SER A 34 19.79 4.21 -21.32
C SER A 34 19.38 4.44 -19.87
N LYS A 35 20.05 5.39 -19.19
CA LYS A 35 19.58 5.92 -17.89
C LYS A 35 18.39 6.86 -18.04
N LEU A 36 18.20 7.41 -19.22
CA LEU A 36 17.09 8.33 -19.50
C LEU A 36 15.86 7.52 -19.88
N VAL A 37 14.78 7.71 -19.15
CA VAL A 37 13.50 6.99 -19.34
C VAL A 37 12.83 7.34 -20.69
N THR A 38 13.15 8.51 -21.25
CA THR A 38 12.55 9.02 -22.51
C THR A 38 13.28 8.59 -23.77
N VAL A 39 14.48 8.01 -23.65
CA VAL A 39 15.33 7.64 -24.77
C VAL A 39 15.58 6.14 -24.75
N TRP A 40 15.16 5.43 -25.79
CA TRP A 40 15.45 4.01 -25.94
C TRP A 40 16.89 3.82 -26.41
N GLY A 41 17.76 3.34 -25.53
CA GLY A 41 19.19 3.08 -25.80
C GLY A 41 19.52 1.64 -26.20
N GLY A 42 18.49 0.84 -26.57
CA GLY A 42 18.63 -0.57 -26.88
C GLY A 42 18.30 -1.49 -25.69
N PHE A 43 18.16 -2.79 -25.98
CA PHE A 43 17.84 -3.81 -24.98
C PHE A 43 19.05 -4.13 -24.08
N SER A 44 18.86 -4.14 -22.77
CA SER A 44 19.91 -4.51 -21.83
C SER A 44 19.32 -4.96 -20.48
N THR A 45 19.95 -5.95 -19.86
CA THR A 45 19.65 -6.44 -18.52
C THR A 45 20.63 -5.95 -17.45
N LYS A 46 21.54 -5.02 -17.80
CA LYS A 46 22.61 -4.55 -16.91
C LYS A 46 22.12 -3.96 -15.60
N TRP A 47 20.94 -3.34 -15.60
CA TRP A 47 20.37 -2.72 -14.40
C TRP A 47 19.92 -3.73 -13.38
N TYR A 48 19.51 -4.94 -13.80
CA TYR A 48 19.18 -6.03 -12.88
C TYR A 48 20.41 -6.53 -12.12
N GLY A 49 21.57 -6.64 -12.84
CA GLY A 49 22.83 -6.96 -12.19
C GLY A 49 23.29 -5.87 -11.21
N ALA A 50 23.19 -4.59 -11.61
CA ALA A 50 23.51 -3.46 -10.76
C ALA A 50 22.59 -3.36 -9.54
N LEU A 51 21.29 -3.70 -9.69
CA LEU A 51 20.32 -3.75 -8.60
C LEU A 51 20.73 -4.77 -7.53
N LEU A 52 21.14 -5.97 -7.93
CA LEU A 52 21.55 -7.04 -7.00
C LEU A 52 22.85 -6.74 -6.26
N GLN A 53 23.64 -5.76 -6.73
CA GLN A 53 24.86 -5.29 -6.07
C GLN A 53 24.65 -4.01 -5.26
N ASN A 54 23.46 -3.43 -5.30
CA ASN A 54 23.16 -2.19 -4.59
C ASN A 54 22.64 -2.49 -3.19
N GLU A 55 23.53 -2.48 -2.19
CA GLU A 55 23.20 -2.76 -0.80
C GLU A 55 22.12 -1.83 -0.22
N GLN A 56 22.09 -0.56 -0.66
CA GLN A 56 21.11 0.41 -0.19
C GLN A 56 19.70 0.03 -0.65
N ILE A 57 19.52 -0.35 -1.91
CA ILE A 57 18.24 -0.75 -2.47
C ILE A 57 17.79 -2.09 -1.88
N LEU A 58 18.71 -3.05 -1.77
CA LEU A 58 18.41 -4.36 -1.18
C LEU A 58 18.06 -4.23 0.31
N GLY A 59 18.77 -3.37 1.05
CA GLY A 59 18.46 -3.06 2.45
C GLY A 59 17.08 -2.42 2.61
N ALA A 60 16.74 -1.45 1.75
CA ALA A 60 15.43 -0.83 1.74
C ALA A 60 14.31 -1.82 1.38
N ALA A 61 14.54 -2.69 0.39
CA ALA A 61 13.60 -3.75 0.00
C ALA A 61 13.36 -4.74 1.14
N TRP A 62 14.44 -5.16 1.83
CA TRP A 62 14.34 -6.05 2.98
C TRP A 62 13.58 -5.41 4.15
N LEU A 63 13.84 -4.12 4.42
CA LEU A 63 13.11 -3.37 5.44
C LEU A 63 11.62 -3.29 5.10
N SER A 64 11.28 -2.95 3.84
CA SER A 64 9.90 -2.89 3.37
C SER A 64 9.18 -4.25 3.49
N LEU A 65 9.87 -5.33 3.16
CA LEU A 65 9.31 -6.69 3.28
C LEU A 65 9.03 -7.05 4.75
N ARG A 66 9.94 -6.71 5.66
CA ARG A 66 9.73 -6.91 7.11
C ARG A 66 8.54 -6.10 7.63
N VAL A 67 8.47 -4.81 7.29
CA VAL A 67 7.35 -3.94 7.68
C VAL A 67 6.04 -4.53 7.16
N ALA A 68 5.98 -4.89 5.87
CA ALA A 68 4.79 -5.46 5.26
C ALA A 68 4.35 -6.78 5.93
N ALA A 69 5.29 -7.69 6.18
CA ALA A 69 4.98 -8.98 6.80
C ALA A 69 4.44 -8.82 8.23
N ILE A 70 5.06 -7.96 9.05
CA ILE A 70 4.64 -7.73 10.44
C ILE A 70 3.30 -7.02 10.45
N SER A 71 3.15 -5.92 9.70
CA SER A 71 1.91 -5.14 9.65
C SER A 71 0.74 -5.96 9.14
N ALA A 72 0.91 -6.69 8.03
CA ALA A 72 -0.14 -7.54 7.47
C ALA A 72 -0.59 -8.64 8.45
N THR A 73 0.36 -9.29 9.12
CA THR A 73 0.03 -10.35 10.10
C THR A 73 -0.81 -9.80 11.26
N ILE A 74 -0.39 -8.67 11.83
CA ILE A 74 -1.11 -8.04 12.95
C ILE A 74 -2.46 -7.49 12.48
N ALA A 75 -2.51 -6.80 11.34
CA ALA A 75 -3.74 -6.27 10.78
C ALA A 75 -4.77 -7.37 10.49
N VAL A 76 -4.34 -8.49 9.91
CA VAL A 76 -5.22 -9.66 9.66
C VAL A 76 -5.74 -10.25 10.96
N ALA A 77 -4.89 -10.42 11.98
CA ALA A 77 -5.31 -10.93 13.28
C ALA A 77 -6.37 -10.00 13.93
N LEU A 78 -6.08 -8.70 14.02
CA LEU A 78 -6.99 -7.71 14.59
C LEU A 78 -8.28 -7.58 13.78
N GLY A 79 -8.20 -7.51 12.46
CA GLY A 79 -9.35 -7.41 11.56
C GLY A 79 -10.25 -8.66 11.65
N THR A 80 -9.65 -9.85 11.75
CA THR A 80 -10.39 -11.10 11.95
C THR A 80 -11.14 -11.10 13.29
N LEU A 81 -10.48 -10.69 14.38
CA LEU A 81 -11.12 -10.58 15.68
C LEU A 81 -12.25 -9.55 15.68
N ALA A 82 -12.02 -8.37 15.09
CA ALA A 82 -13.04 -7.34 14.96
C ALA A 82 -14.24 -7.82 14.12
N GLY A 83 -13.98 -8.46 12.97
CA GLY A 83 -15.01 -9.02 12.12
C GLY A 83 -15.82 -10.13 12.81
N MET A 84 -15.16 -11.02 13.54
CA MET A 84 -15.84 -12.05 14.34
C MET A 84 -16.69 -11.45 15.46
N ALA A 85 -16.19 -10.42 16.15
CA ALA A 85 -16.94 -9.73 17.18
C ALA A 85 -18.23 -9.10 16.63
N LEU A 86 -18.13 -8.40 15.50
CA LEU A 86 -19.29 -7.79 14.84
C LEU A 86 -20.27 -8.82 14.26
N ALA A 87 -19.78 -9.96 13.78
CA ALA A 87 -20.63 -10.97 13.15
C ALA A 87 -21.32 -11.91 14.18
N ARG A 88 -20.63 -12.25 15.28
CA ARG A 88 -21.08 -13.33 16.17
C ARG A 88 -21.64 -12.89 17.51
N PHE A 89 -21.23 -11.74 18.06
CA PHE A 89 -21.64 -11.36 19.41
C PHE A 89 -23.03 -10.69 19.49
N GLY A 90 -23.72 -10.53 18.36
CA GLY A 90 -25.04 -9.89 18.36
C GLY A 90 -25.01 -8.43 18.82
N PRO A 91 -26.08 -7.90 19.39
CA PRO A 91 -26.12 -6.54 19.93
C PRO A 91 -25.36 -6.44 21.25
N PHE A 92 -24.34 -5.58 21.34
CA PHE A 92 -23.62 -5.26 22.57
C PHE A 92 -23.47 -3.74 22.74
N LYS A 93 -23.23 -3.29 23.99
CA LYS A 93 -23.02 -1.87 24.28
C LYS A 93 -21.77 -1.36 23.53
N GLY A 94 -21.92 -0.30 22.75
CA GLY A 94 -20.84 0.29 21.96
C GLY A 94 -20.62 -0.34 20.57
N ARG A 95 -21.45 -1.28 20.13
CA ARG A 95 -21.34 -1.91 18.81
C ARG A 95 -21.32 -0.89 17.67
N THR A 96 -22.18 0.13 17.73
CA THR A 96 -22.25 1.19 16.71
C THR A 96 -20.94 1.97 16.64
N LEU A 97 -20.40 2.36 17.80
CA LEU A 97 -19.10 3.05 17.87
C LEU A 97 -17.98 2.15 17.34
N PHE A 98 -17.92 0.90 17.76
CA PHE A 98 -16.93 -0.07 17.31
C PHE A 98 -17.01 -0.30 15.79
N SER A 99 -18.22 -0.47 15.25
CA SER A 99 -18.43 -0.58 13.79
C SER A 99 -18.00 0.69 13.07
N GLY A 100 -18.32 1.87 13.60
CA GLY A 100 -17.87 3.15 13.06
C GLY A 100 -16.35 3.27 13.01
N LEU A 101 -15.66 2.91 14.09
CA LEU A 101 -14.19 2.95 14.16
C LEU A 101 -13.52 1.97 13.20
N THR A 102 -14.07 0.76 13.02
CA THR A 102 -13.52 -0.23 12.08
C THR A 102 -13.78 0.13 10.60
N THR A 103 -14.84 0.90 10.33
CA THR A 103 -15.15 1.33 8.95
C THR A 103 -14.58 2.72 8.62
N ALA A 104 -14.22 3.52 9.63
CA ALA A 104 -13.69 4.87 9.44
C ALA A 104 -12.50 4.93 8.45
N PRO A 105 -11.48 4.05 8.53
CA PRO A 105 -10.36 4.06 7.58
C PRO A 105 -10.77 3.84 6.13
N LEU A 106 -11.86 3.13 5.86
CA LEU A 106 -12.37 2.88 4.50
C LEU A 106 -12.96 4.13 3.84
N VAL A 107 -13.42 5.10 4.66
CA VAL A 107 -14.08 6.32 4.19
C VAL A 107 -13.12 7.51 4.20
N MET A 108 -12.14 7.50 5.09
CA MET A 108 -11.18 8.59 5.22
C MET A 108 -10.10 8.50 4.13
N PRO A 109 -9.76 9.63 3.48
CA PRO A 109 -8.64 9.68 2.54
C PRO A 109 -7.33 9.27 3.23
N GLU A 110 -6.60 8.34 2.63
CA GLU A 110 -5.34 7.80 3.18
C GLU A 110 -4.32 8.88 3.55
N VAL A 111 -4.26 9.96 2.76
CA VAL A 111 -3.36 11.10 3.02
C VAL A 111 -3.69 11.79 4.35
N ILE A 112 -4.98 11.97 4.65
CA ILE A 112 -5.43 12.62 5.90
C ILE A 112 -5.12 11.72 7.08
N THR A 113 -5.39 10.43 6.96
CA THR A 113 -5.08 9.43 8.01
C THR A 113 -3.58 9.37 8.27
N GLY A 114 -2.77 9.28 7.21
CA GLY A 114 -1.31 9.26 7.34
C GLY A 114 -0.74 10.54 7.98
N LEU A 115 -1.24 11.71 7.59
CA LEU A 115 -0.82 12.99 8.19
C LEU A 115 -1.24 13.10 9.66
N SER A 116 -2.45 12.66 10.00
CA SER A 116 -2.95 12.65 11.38
C SER A 116 -2.11 11.76 12.29
N LEU A 117 -1.76 10.57 11.83
CA LEU A 117 -0.88 9.65 12.56
C LEU A 117 0.53 10.23 12.71
N LEU A 118 1.07 10.87 11.67
CA LEU A 118 2.37 11.53 11.76
C LEU A 118 2.35 12.63 12.84
N LEU A 119 1.34 13.50 12.84
CA LEU A 119 1.19 14.56 13.84
C LEU A 119 0.99 13.99 15.24
N LEU A 120 0.22 12.91 15.37
CA LEU A 120 0.05 12.20 16.64
C LEU A 120 1.39 11.70 17.18
N PHE A 121 2.20 11.02 16.35
CA PHE A 121 3.51 10.51 16.78
C PHE A 121 4.48 11.63 17.15
N VAL A 122 4.50 12.75 16.39
CA VAL A 122 5.31 13.92 16.73
C VAL A 122 4.91 14.51 18.08
N THR A 123 3.61 14.65 18.33
CA THR A 123 3.10 15.18 19.59
C THR A 123 3.41 14.25 20.76
N MET A 124 3.24 12.94 20.57
CA MET A 124 3.57 11.94 21.59
C MET A 124 5.06 11.92 21.92
N GLU A 125 5.94 12.03 20.92
CA GLU A 125 7.39 12.14 21.11
C GLU A 125 7.73 13.35 21.96
N GLN A 126 7.10 14.51 21.72
CA GLN A 126 7.32 15.73 22.48
C GLN A 126 6.79 15.66 23.92
N LEU A 127 5.64 15.00 24.15
CA LEU A 127 5.00 14.97 25.47
C LEU A 127 5.53 13.86 26.37
N ILE A 128 5.77 12.68 25.83
CA ILE A 128 6.11 11.47 26.60
C ILE A 128 7.42 10.82 26.16
N GLY A 129 8.15 11.41 25.18
CA GLY A 129 9.40 10.87 24.66
C GLY A 129 9.25 9.58 23.85
N TRP A 130 8.03 9.20 23.45
CA TRP A 130 7.77 7.99 22.67
C TRP A 130 6.83 8.30 21.49
N PRO A 131 7.09 7.73 20.31
CA PRO A 131 8.23 6.89 19.91
C PRO A 131 9.53 7.70 19.77
N ALA A 132 10.66 7.09 20.11
CA ALA A 132 11.97 7.74 19.97
C ALA A 132 12.37 7.86 18.49
N GLY A 133 11.79 8.85 17.80
CA GLY A 133 11.99 9.10 16.38
C GLY A 133 11.02 8.36 15.46
N ARG A 134 11.03 8.79 14.18
CA ARG A 134 10.19 8.26 13.11
C ARG A 134 10.91 7.11 12.40
N GLY A 135 10.67 5.90 12.86
CA GLY A 135 11.34 4.71 12.37
C GLY A 135 10.38 3.57 12.01
N MET A 136 10.91 2.37 11.94
CA MET A 136 10.15 1.16 11.59
C MET A 136 8.90 0.97 12.46
N THR A 137 8.98 1.28 13.77
CA THR A 137 7.86 1.11 14.72
C THR A 137 6.66 1.98 14.35
N THR A 138 6.88 3.27 14.05
CA THR A 138 5.81 4.19 13.67
C THR A 138 5.17 3.81 12.35
N ILE A 139 5.98 3.33 11.39
CA ILE A 139 5.49 2.84 10.10
C ILE A 139 4.64 1.58 10.30
N ILE A 140 5.09 0.63 11.10
CA ILE A 140 4.31 -0.59 11.40
C ILE A 140 2.97 -0.24 12.04
N ILE A 141 2.95 0.62 13.07
CA ILE A 141 1.72 1.02 13.73
C ILE A 141 0.76 1.69 12.73
N ALA A 142 1.28 2.60 11.90
CA ALA A 142 0.46 3.27 10.88
C ALA A 142 -0.11 2.32 9.81
N HIS A 143 0.53 1.18 9.56
CA HIS A 143 0.03 0.18 8.58
C HIS A 143 -0.88 -0.87 9.20
N ILE A 144 -0.97 -0.96 10.52
CA ILE A 144 -1.87 -1.87 11.23
C ILE A 144 -3.27 -1.26 11.36
N THR A 145 -3.35 0.06 11.42
CA THR A 145 -4.61 0.82 11.54
C THR A 145 -5.29 0.99 10.20
#